data_4489fc528e6d50dd519371533ad47022
#
_entry.id   4489fc528e6d50dd519371533ad47022
#
_cell.length_a   1.000
_cell.length_b   1.000
_cell.length_c   1.000
_cell.angle_alpha   90.00
_cell.angle_beta   90.00
_cell.angle_gamma   90.00
#
_symmetry.space_group_name_H-M   'P 1'
#
loop_
_entity.id
_entity.type
_entity.pdbx_description
1 polymer ?
#
loop_
_entity_poly.entity_id
_entity_poly.type
_entity_poly.pdbx_seq_one_letter_code
_entity_poly.pdbx_strand_id
1 'polypeptide(L)'
;MSLVPYVVEQTNRGERSYDIFSRLLNDRIIFLSEEVNDTTASLVVAQLLYLESQNPDQDIQFYINSPGGSVTAGMAIYDTMQYIKCDVSTICIGMAASMGAFLLAAGTKGKRMALPNAEIMIHQPSAGTQGQITDMAIHLKRLEVIKQRMNRILAENTGKPLDVVTADCERDNFMSAQEAMEYGLIDKVIEKR
;
A
#
# COMPACT_ATOMS: atom_id res chain seq x y z
N MET A 1 -8.53 -22.31 -6.76
CA MET A 1 -8.32 -21.17 -7.72
C MET A 1 -9.68 -20.55 -7.96
N SER A 2 -9.88 -19.30 -7.55
CA SER A 2 -11.08 -18.56 -7.94
C SER A 2 -11.01 -18.25 -9.44
N LEU A 3 -12.12 -18.48 -10.16
CA LEU A 3 -12.22 -18.13 -11.58
C LEU A 3 -12.18 -16.60 -11.71
N VAL A 4 -11.18 -16.09 -12.41
CA VAL A 4 -11.11 -14.65 -12.76
C VAL A 4 -12.05 -14.44 -13.96
N PRO A 5 -13.08 -13.58 -13.86
CA PRO A 5 -14.01 -13.34 -14.95
C PRO A 5 -13.33 -12.61 -16.12
N TYR A 6 -13.80 -12.88 -17.33
CA TYR A 6 -13.38 -12.22 -18.56
C TYR A 6 -14.44 -11.21 -19.02
N VAL A 7 -13.97 -10.09 -19.55
CA VAL A 7 -14.79 -9.05 -20.18
C VAL A 7 -14.45 -8.99 -21.66
N VAL A 8 -15.48 -8.95 -22.51
CA VAL A 8 -15.31 -8.78 -23.97
C VAL A 8 -15.74 -7.36 -24.34
N GLU A 9 -14.84 -6.61 -24.93
CA GLU A 9 -15.09 -5.27 -25.46
C GLU A 9 -15.14 -5.29 -26.98
N GLN A 10 -16.17 -4.68 -27.56
CA GLN A 10 -16.23 -4.43 -28.99
C GLN A 10 -15.51 -3.12 -29.33
N THR A 11 -14.52 -3.20 -30.22
CA THR A 11 -13.77 -2.05 -30.70
C THR A 11 -13.96 -1.91 -32.22
N ASN A 12 -13.60 -0.78 -32.78
CA ASN A 12 -13.60 -0.57 -34.25
C ASN A 12 -12.65 -1.53 -34.99
N ARG A 13 -11.82 -2.32 -34.28
CA ARG A 13 -10.86 -3.28 -34.84
C ARG A 13 -11.25 -4.75 -34.51
N GLY A 14 -12.47 -4.98 -34.00
CA GLY A 14 -12.96 -6.28 -33.59
C GLY A 14 -13.13 -6.45 -32.08
N GLU A 15 -13.42 -7.65 -31.64
CA GLU A 15 -13.57 -8.01 -30.24
C GLU A 15 -12.23 -8.22 -29.55
N ARG A 16 -12.12 -7.70 -28.32
CA ARG A 16 -10.96 -7.95 -27.44
C ARG A 16 -11.45 -8.51 -26.11
N SER A 17 -10.85 -9.62 -25.69
CA SER A 17 -11.12 -10.24 -24.39
C SER A 17 -10.02 -9.89 -23.40
N TYR A 18 -10.42 -9.47 -22.20
CA TYR A 18 -9.52 -9.19 -21.07
C TYR A 18 -10.01 -9.95 -19.85
N ASP A 19 -9.11 -10.42 -18.99
CA ASP A 19 -9.50 -10.67 -17.62
C ASP A 19 -9.83 -9.35 -16.91
N ILE A 20 -10.63 -9.42 -15.82
CA ILE A 20 -11.14 -8.21 -15.17
C ILE A 20 -10.01 -7.29 -14.64
N PHE A 21 -8.91 -7.86 -14.14
CA PHE A 21 -7.80 -7.06 -13.62
C PHE A 21 -7.03 -6.37 -14.75
N SER A 22 -6.75 -7.08 -15.85
CA SER A 22 -6.15 -6.47 -17.05
C SER A 22 -7.04 -5.37 -17.63
N ARG A 23 -8.38 -5.55 -17.59
CA ARG A 23 -9.31 -4.51 -18.03
C ARG A 23 -9.25 -3.27 -17.15
N LEU A 24 -9.25 -3.45 -15.82
CA LEU A 24 -9.16 -2.34 -14.87
C LEU A 24 -7.79 -1.65 -14.91
N LEU A 25 -6.71 -2.39 -15.20
CA LEU A 25 -5.39 -1.81 -15.40
C LEU A 25 -5.37 -0.80 -16.56
N ASN A 26 -6.15 -1.01 -17.63
CA ASN A 26 -6.31 -0.03 -18.70
C ASN A 26 -6.93 1.29 -18.21
N ASP A 27 -7.74 1.24 -17.14
CA ASP A 27 -8.29 2.41 -16.46
C ASP A 27 -7.37 2.93 -15.34
N ARG A 28 -6.12 2.48 -15.32
CA ARG A 28 -5.05 2.84 -14.36
C ARG A 28 -5.35 2.43 -12.92
N ILE A 29 -6.07 1.32 -12.75
CA ILE A 29 -6.46 0.77 -11.46
C ILE A 29 -5.60 -0.45 -11.15
N ILE A 30 -4.91 -0.41 -10.00
CA ILE A 30 -4.10 -1.51 -9.45
C ILE A 30 -4.74 -1.98 -8.15
N PHE A 31 -4.68 -3.28 -7.88
CA PHE A 31 -5.15 -3.89 -6.64
C PHE A 31 -4.01 -4.56 -5.87
N LEU A 32 -4.00 -4.32 -4.55
CA LEU A 32 -3.30 -5.13 -3.56
C LEU A 32 -4.37 -5.73 -2.64
N SER A 33 -4.82 -6.96 -2.93
CA SER A 33 -5.95 -7.61 -2.25
C SER A 33 -5.55 -8.85 -1.46
N GLU A 34 -4.27 -8.95 -1.10
CA GLU A 34 -3.71 -10.08 -0.36
C GLU A 34 -2.49 -9.64 0.46
N GLU A 35 -1.80 -10.58 1.07
CA GLU A 35 -0.58 -10.35 1.82
C GLU A 35 0.53 -9.76 0.93
N VAL A 36 1.28 -8.81 1.49
CA VAL A 36 2.48 -8.25 0.84
C VAL A 36 3.62 -9.25 0.91
N ASN A 37 4.03 -9.76 -0.24
CA ASN A 37 5.14 -10.69 -0.42
C ASN A 37 5.91 -10.36 -1.70
N ASP A 38 6.98 -11.09 -1.99
CA ASP A 38 7.84 -10.81 -3.15
C ASP A 38 7.09 -10.91 -4.49
N THR A 39 6.12 -11.82 -4.60
CA THR A 39 5.32 -12.00 -5.81
C THR A 39 4.35 -10.84 -6.01
N THR A 40 3.56 -10.50 -4.97
CA THR A 40 2.60 -9.38 -5.03
C THR A 40 3.30 -8.04 -5.24
N ALA A 41 4.45 -7.84 -4.58
CA ALA A 41 5.26 -6.64 -4.77
C ALA A 41 5.78 -6.52 -6.21
N SER A 42 6.32 -7.59 -6.77
CA SER A 42 6.80 -7.60 -8.16
C SER A 42 5.70 -7.27 -9.16
N LEU A 43 4.48 -7.79 -8.94
CA LEU A 43 3.33 -7.50 -9.79
C LEU A 43 2.90 -6.03 -9.69
N VAL A 44 2.80 -5.47 -8.47
CA VAL A 44 2.43 -4.07 -8.27
C VAL A 44 3.50 -3.14 -8.87
N VAL A 45 4.78 -3.41 -8.62
CA VAL A 45 5.90 -2.63 -9.19
C VAL A 45 5.85 -2.64 -10.72
N ALA A 46 5.64 -3.81 -11.34
CA ALA A 46 5.55 -3.91 -12.80
C ALA A 46 4.37 -3.10 -13.36
N GLN A 47 3.21 -3.12 -12.68
CA GLN A 47 2.02 -2.36 -13.07
C GLN A 47 2.26 -0.84 -12.92
N LEU A 48 2.90 -0.39 -11.83
CA LEU A 48 3.25 1.02 -11.64
C LEU A 48 4.16 1.54 -12.75
N LEU A 49 5.24 0.82 -13.07
CA LEU A 49 6.17 1.18 -14.14
C LEU A 49 5.51 1.13 -15.52
N TYR A 50 4.65 0.14 -15.77
CA TYR A 50 3.89 0.05 -17.02
C TYR A 50 2.97 1.27 -17.20
N LEU A 51 2.20 1.63 -16.17
CA LEU A 51 1.27 2.76 -16.25
C LEU A 51 2.01 4.10 -16.40
N GLU A 52 3.14 4.28 -15.74
CA GLU A 52 3.98 5.46 -15.95
C GLU A 52 4.45 5.55 -17.42
N SER A 53 4.91 4.45 -17.99
CA SER A 53 5.37 4.42 -19.40
C SER A 53 4.26 4.74 -20.39
N GLN A 54 2.99 4.49 -20.05
CA GLN A 54 1.85 4.83 -20.90
C GLN A 54 1.48 6.32 -20.83
N ASN A 55 1.44 6.89 -19.66
CA ASN A 55 1.16 8.31 -19.44
C ASN A 55 1.66 8.77 -18.07
N PRO A 56 2.78 9.49 -17.99
CA PRO A 56 3.36 9.94 -16.73
C PRO A 56 2.57 11.06 -16.02
N ASP A 57 1.67 11.74 -16.73
CA ASP A 57 0.93 12.89 -16.23
C ASP A 57 -0.46 12.53 -15.66
N GLN A 58 -0.84 11.25 -15.72
CA GLN A 58 -2.13 10.78 -15.26
C GLN A 58 -2.00 9.95 -13.98
N ASP A 59 -2.89 10.20 -13.01
CA ASP A 59 -2.92 9.49 -11.73
C ASP A 59 -3.09 7.98 -11.88
N ILE A 60 -2.50 7.24 -10.95
CA ILE A 60 -2.72 5.81 -10.76
C ILE A 60 -3.61 5.62 -9.54
N GLN A 61 -4.64 4.78 -9.65
CA GLN A 61 -5.54 4.44 -8.54
C GLN A 61 -5.09 3.09 -7.94
N PHE A 62 -4.60 3.12 -6.71
CA PHE A 62 -4.09 1.95 -6.01
C PHE A 62 -5.03 1.53 -4.89
N TYR A 63 -5.83 0.51 -5.14
CA TYR A 63 -6.78 -0.06 -4.20
C TYR A 63 -6.11 -1.06 -3.28
N ILE A 64 -6.29 -0.90 -1.97
CA ILE A 64 -5.63 -1.70 -0.93
C ILE A 64 -6.68 -2.39 -0.05
N ASN A 65 -6.60 -3.72 0.01
CA ASN A 65 -7.30 -4.57 0.95
C ASN A 65 -6.33 -5.67 1.42
N SER A 66 -5.44 -5.33 2.34
CA SER A 66 -4.29 -6.16 2.69
C SER A 66 -4.03 -6.16 4.20
N PRO A 67 -3.74 -7.33 4.79
CA PRO A 67 -3.31 -7.44 6.18
C PRO A 67 -1.85 -6.97 6.39
N GLY A 68 -1.16 -6.55 5.34
CA GLY A 68 0.26 -6.26 5.36
C GLY A 68 1.12 -7.46 4.97
N GLY A 69 2.33 -7.59 5.52
CA GLY A 69 3.24 -8.69 5.23
C GLY A 69 4.70 -8.25 5.19
N SER A 70 5.48 -8.76 4.25
CA SER A 70 6.92 -8.52 4.14
C SER A 70 7.28 -7.04 4.02
N VAL A 71 8.04 -6.53 4.98
CA VAL A 71 8.51 -5.13 4.96
C VAL A 71 9.40 -4.86 3.75
N THR A 72 10.30 -5.79 3.40
CA THR A 72 11.21 -5.61 2.25
C THR A 72 10.43 -5.52 0.93
N ALA A 73 9.46 -6.40 0.75
CA ALA A 73 8.58 -6.41 -0.42
C ALA A 73 7.72 -5.13 -0.47
N GLY A 74 7.16 -4.70 0.66
CA GLY A 74 6.40 -3.46 0.73
C GLY A 74 7.25 -2.21 0.47
N MET A 75 8.51 -2.18 0.92
CA MET A 75 9.42 -1.07 0.61
C MET A 75 9.74 -0.98 -0.89
N ALA A 76 9.78 -2.11 -1.62
CA ALA A 76 9.93 -2.07 -3.08
C ALA A 76 8.73 -1.39 -3.76
N ILE A 77 7.50 -1.65 -3.27
CA ILE A 77 6.31 -0.93 -3.76
C ILE A 77 6.40 0.56 -3.40
N TYR A 78 6.69 0.87 -2.13
CA TYR A 78 6.82 2.24 -1.64
C TYR A 78 7.82 3.05 -2.45
N ASP A 79 9.04 2.55 -2.58
CA ASP A 79 10.10 3.25 -3.32
C ASP A 79 9.71 3.47 -4.78
N THR A 80 9.01 2.51 -5.41
CA THR A 80 8.49 2.65 -6.78
C THR A 80 7.41 3.71 -6.86
N MET A 81 6.46 3.76 -5.91
CA MET A 81 5.43 4.81 -5.84
C MET A 81 6.06 6.21 -5.75
N GLN A 82 7.17 6.35 -5.01
CA GLN A 82 7.88 7.63 -4.87
C GLN A 82 8.79 7.94 -6.07
N TYR A 83 9.23 6.92 -6.80
CA TYR A 83 10.15 7.06 -7.93
C TYR A 83 9.48 7.48 -9.23
N ILE A 84 8.27 6.97 -9.50
CA ILE A 84 7.51 7.28 -10.71
C ILE A 84 6.99 8.73 -10.69
N LYS A 85 6.72 9.28 -11.88
CA LYS A 85 6.22 10.66 -12.03
C LYS A 85 4.73 10.80 -11.77
N CYS A 86 3.97 9.71 -11.98
CA CYS A 86 2.52 9.72 -11.75
C CYS A 86 2.21 9.94 -10.28
N ASP A 87 1.19 10.73 -9.97
CA ASP A 87 0.58 10.70 -8.65
C ASP A 87 -0.09 9.35 -8.41
N VAL A 88 0.11 8.79 -7.22
CA VAL A 88 -0.53 7.53 -6.80
C VAL A 88 -1.60 7.84 -5.77
N SER A 89 -2.85 7.74 -6.21
CA SER A 89 -4.03 7.83 -5.34
C SER A 89 -4.24 6.48 -4.66
N THR A 90 -4.17 6.42 -3.33
CA THR A 90 -4.37 5.19 -2.55
C THR A 90 -5.78 5.13 -1.97
N ILE A 91 -6.44 3.98 -2.08
CA ILE A 91 -7.82 3.80 -1.63
C ILE A 91 -7.93 2.51 -0.79
N CYS A 92 -8.20 2.63 0.50
CA CYS A 92 -8.48 1.48 1.35
C CYS A 92 -9.92 0.98 1.14
N ILE A 93 -10.04 -0.31 0.82
CA ILE A 93 -11.30 -1.04 0.75
C ILE A 93 -11.23 -2.24 1.70
N GLY A 94 -12.13 -2.34 2.68
CA GLY A 94 -12.06 -3.39 3.70
C GLY A 94 -11.00 -3.13 4.75
N MET A 95 -9.74 -3.52 4.50
CA MET A 95 -8.67 -3.37 5.49
C MET A 95 -7.34 -2.91 4.85
N ALA A 96 -6.64 -2.04 5.56
CA ALA A 96 -5.22 -1.77 5.33
C ALA A 96 -4.47 -1.88 6.66
N ALA A 97 -3.78 -3.00 6.89
CA ALA A 97 -3.07 -3.23 8.14
C ALA A 97 -1.56 -3.32 7.93
N SER A 98 -0.79 -2.90 8.93
CA SER A 98 0.67 -3.05 8.94
C SER A 98 1.31 -2.44 7.68
N MET A 99 1.99 -3.25 6.85
CA MET A 99 2.56 -2.78 5.58
C MET A 99 1.49 -2.25 4.62
N GLY A 100 0.25 -2.74 4.67
CA GLY A 100 -0.89 -2.20 3.91
C GLY A 100 -1.24 -0.76 4.32
N ALA A 101 -1.27 -0.47 5.62
CA ALA A 101 -1.48 0.89 6.15
C ALA A 101 -0.32 1.84 5.79
N PHE A 102 0.91 1.31 5.82
CA PHE A 102 2.09 2.04 5.40
C PHE A 102 2.00 2.49 3.94
N LEU A 103 1.62 1.57 3.03
CA LEU A 103 1.44 1.86 1.61
C LEU A 103 0.25 2.80 1.36
N LEU A 104 -0.84 2.66 2.13
CA LEU A 104 -1.99 3.57 2.08
C LEU A 104 -1.55 5.01 2.41
N ALA A 105 -0.82 5.20 3.50
CA ALA A 105 -0.31 6.50 3.94
C ALA A 105 0.75 7.09 3.00
N ALA A 106 1.38 6.25 2.17
CA ALA A 106 2.42 6.63 1.21
C ALA A 106 1.89 7.18 -0.12
N GLY A 107 0.58 7.19 -0.33
CA GLY A 107 -0.05 7.81 -1.50
C GLY A 107 0.21 9.31 -1.58
N THR A 108 -0.01 9.88 -2.76
CA THR A 108 0.15 11.32 -2.99
C THR A 108 -0.75 12.11 -2.04
N LYS A 109 -0.19 13.10 -1.35
CA LYS A 109 -0.91 13.92 -0.38
C LYS A 109 -2.13 14.59 -1.01
N GLY A 110 -3.28 14.49 -0.33
CA GLY A 110 -4.58 14.94 -0.83
C GLY A 110 -5.32 13.87 -1.65
N LYS A 111 -4.68 12.74 -1.98
CA LYS A 111 -5.23 11.64 -2.80
C LYS A 111 -5.25 10.29 -2.07
N ARG A 112 -5.12 10.29 -0.74
CA ARG A 112 -5.17 9.09 0.11
C ARG A 112 -6.60 8.97 0.68
N MET A 113 -7.25 7.84 0.46
CA MET A 113 -8.67 7.69 0.73
C MET A 113 -9.00 6.36 1.40
N ALA A 114 -10.16 6.29 2.04
CA ALA A 114 -10.75 5.04 2.50
C ALA A 114 -12.28 5.05 2.31
N LEU A 115 -12.87 3.87 2.12
CA LEU A 115 -14.32 3.71 2.20
C LEU A 115 -14.78 3.78 3.67
N PRO A 116 -16.05 4.14 3.96
CA PRO A 116 -16.50 4.45 5.31
C PRO A 116 -16.35 3.33 6.35
N ASN A 117 -16.43 2.07 5.89
CA ASN A 117 -16.32 0.89 6.74
C ASN A 117 -14.93 0.22 6.67
N ALA A 118 -13.94 0.89 6.08
CA ALA A 118 -12.59 0.38 6.05
C ALA A 118 -11.92 0.51 7.42
N GLU A 119 -11.08 -0.47 7.75
CA GLU A 119 -10.27 -0.50 8.96
C GLU A 119 -8.80 -0.32 8.62
N ILE A 120 -8.12 0.53 9.34
CA ILE A 120 -6.70 0.81 9.16
C ILE A 120 -5.96 0.46 10.44
N MET A 121 -4.84 -0.27 10.35
CA MET A 121 -4.07 -0.64 11.53
C MET A 121 -2.58 -0.39 11.32
N ILE A 122 -1.99 0.34 12.26
CA ILE A 122 -0.54 0.57 12.31
C ILE A 122 0.06 -0.14 13.50
N HIS A 123 1.27 -0.66 13.34
CA HIS A 123 2.08 -1.23 14.40
C HIS A 123 3.55 -1.33 13.99
N GLN A 124 4.44 -1.64 14.94
CA GLN A 124 5.85 -1.88 14.67
C GLN A 124 6.06 -3.17 13.86
N PRO A 125 7.16 -3.29 13.08
CA PRO A 125 7.51 -4.55 12.41
C PRO A 125 7.63 -5.70 13.40
N SER A 126 7.00 -6.83 13.09
CA SER A 126 7.19 -8.08 13.82
C SER A 126 8.16 -8.99 13.07
N ALA A 127 9.04 -9.65 13.79
CA ALA A 127 9.94 -10.64 13.21
C ALA A 127 10.36 -11.68 14.26
N GLY A 128 10.66 -12.89 13.78
CA GLY A 128 11.37 -13.91 14.52
C GLY A 128 12.79 -14.07 14.01
N THR A 129 13.72 -14.47 14.88
CA THR A 129 15.06 -14.84 14.48
C THR A 129 15.51 -16.11 15.23
N GLN A 130 16.28 -16.94 14.53
CA GLN A 130 16.85 -18.16 15.07
C GLN A 130 18.27 -18.32 14.51
N GLY A 131 19.18 -18.87 15.30
CA GLY A 131 20.56 -19.10 14.87
C GLY A 131 21.57 -18.78 15.97
N GLN A 132 22.81 -18.47 15.58
CA GLN A 132 23.87 -18.09 16.49
C GLN A 132 23.58 -16.73 17.14
N ILE A 133 24.01 -16.54 18.40
CA ILE A 133 23.74 -15.30 19.16
C ILE A 133 24.22 -14.05 18.41
N THR A 134 25.39 -14.11 17.79
CA THR A 134 25.93 -12.99 17.02
C THR A 134 25.05 -12.63 15.82
N ASP A 135 24.57 -13.64 15.08
CA ASP A 135 23.68 -13.43 13.94
C ASP A 135 22.33 -12.86 14.37
N MET A 136 21.78 -13.36 15.49
CA MET A 136 20.54 -12.81 16.07
C MET A 136 20.71 -11.34 16.46
N ALA A 137 21.85 -10.95 17.04
CA ALA A 137 22.13 -9.55 17.38
C ALA A 137 22.24 -8.66 16.14
N ILE A 138 22.82 -9.14 15.05
CA ILE A 138 22.86 -8.43 13.76
C ILE A 138 21.44 -8.22 13.20
N HIS A 139 20.61 -9.26 13.24
CA HIS A 139 19.23 -9.18 12.78
C HIS A 139 18.40 -8.21 13.62
N LEU A 140 18.53 -8.25 14.94
CA LEU A 140 17.82 -7.33 15.83
C LEU A 140 18.18 -5.87 15.53
N LYS A 141 19.48 -5.56 15.42
CA LYS A 141 19.94 -4.22 15.06
C LYS A 141 19.38 -3.75 13.70
N ARG A 142 19.32 -4.64 12.70
CA ARG A 142 18.71 -4.34 11.41
C ARG A 142 17.21 -4.02 11.55
N LEU A 143 16.47 -4.77 12.36
CA LEU A 143 15.05 -4.54 12.60
C LEU A 143 14.78 -3.19 13.28
N GLU A 144 15.62 -2.79 14.23
CA GLU A 144 15.55 -1.46 14.86
C GLU A 144 15.72 -0.33 13.83
N VAL A 145 16.67 -0.46 12.90
CA VAL A 145 16.88 0.52 11.83
C VAL A 145 15.65 0.58 10.91
N ILE A 146 15.06 -0.57 10.59
CA ILE A 146 13.83 -0.63 9.77
C ILE A 146 12.66 0.04 10.50
N LYS A 147 12.43 -0.30 11.78
CA LYS A 147 11.40 0.32 12.62
C LYS A 147 11.52 1.84 12.63
N GLN A 148 12.70 2.35 12.89
CA GLN A 148 12.95 3.80 12.91
C GLN A 148 12.69 4.47 11.55
N ARG A 149 13.07 3.81 10.45
CA ARG A 149 12.80 4.31 9.09
C ARG A 149 11.30 4.39 8.81
N MET A 150 10.58 3.31 9.10
CA MET A 150 9.13 3.25 8.87
C MET A 150 8.38 4.31 9.70
N ASN A 151 8.72 4.44 10.99
CA ASN A 151 8.10 5.45 11.85
C ASN A 151 8.38 6.88 11.34
N ARG A 152 9.58 7.15 10.84
CA ARG A 152 9.91 8.46 10.26
C ARG A 152 9.07 8.75 9.02
N ILE A 153 8.96 7.80 8.10
CA ILE A 153 8.14 7.94 6.90
C ILE A 153 6.66 8.14 7.26
N LEU A 154 6.14 7.38 8.23
CA LEU A 154 4.77 7.58 8.71
C LEU A 154 4.58 8.97 9.36
N ALA A 155 5.54 9.44 10.14
CA ALA A 155 5.49 10.78 10.74
C ALA A 155 5.48 11.88 9.66
N GLU A 156 6.30 11.76 8.64
CA GLU A 156 6.32 12.67 7.48
C GLU A 156 4.99 12.67 6.72
N ASN A 157 4.42 11.49 6.47
CA ASN A 157 3.18 11.35 5.71
C ASN A 157 1.95 11.81 6.51
N THR A 158 1.92 11.58 7.83
CA THR A 158 0.79 11.95 8.69
C THR A 158 0.88 13.39 9.20
N GLY A 159 2.09 13.96 9.23
CA GLY A 159 2.37 15.27 9.85
C GLY A 159 2.40 15.22 11.37
N LYS A 160 2.36 14.03 11.99
CA LYS A 160 2.49 13.88 13.45
C LYS A 160 3.96 13.87 13.89
N PRO A 161 4.25 14.29 15.14
CA PRO A 161 5.58 14.15 15.72
C PRO A 161 6.05 12.69 15.72
N LEU A 162 7.36 12.48 15.51
CA LEU A 162 7.95 11.13 15.42
C LEU A 162 7.79 10.33 16.72
N ASP A 163 7.88 10.96 17.87
CA ASP A 163 7.68 10.34 19.17
C ASP A 163 6.24 9.84 19.36
N VAL A 164 5.25 10.59 18.90
CA VAL A 164 3.83 10.19 18.89
C VAL A 164 3.64 8.96 18.00
N VAL A 165 4.10 9.02 16.74
CA VAL A 165 3.99 7.87 15.83
C VAL A 165 4.72 6.64 16.37
N THR A 166 5.87 6.83 17.01
CA THR A 166 6.64 5.74 17.61
C THR A 166 5.86 5.07 18.76
N ALA A 167 5.21 5.86 19.60
CA ALA A 167 4.38 5.34 20.70
C ALA A 167 3.12 4.62 20.15
N ASP A 168 2.45 5.22 19.16
CA ASP A 168 1.22 4.69 18.58
C ASP A 168 1.44 3.41 17.76
N CYS A 169 2.64 3.21 17.22
CA CYS A 169 3.03 1.99 16.52
C CYS A 169 3.59 0.90 17.44
N GLU A 170 3.72 1.10 18.76
CA GLU A 170 4.34 0.12 19.65
C GLU A 170 3.49 -1.16 19.80
N ARG A 171 2.18 -1.06 19.63
CA ARG A 171 1.21 -2.16 19.61
C ARG A 171 0.21 -1.94 18.48
N ASP A 172 -0.61 -2.96 18.20
CA ASP A 172 -1.68 -2.87 17.20
C ASP A 172 -2.60 -1.70 17.55
N ASN A 173 -2.64 -0.73 16.65
CA ASN A 173 -3.45 0.47 16.76
C ASN A 173 -4.45 0.50 15.61
N PHE A 174 -5.66 0.00 15.88
CA PHE A 174 -6.75 -0.07 14.92
C PHE A 174 -7.50 1.26 14.88
N MET A 175 -7.83 1.70 13.68
CA MET A 175 -8.56 2.94 13.41
C MET A 175 -9.65 2.69 12.38
N SER A 176 -10.83 3.25 12.61
CA SER A 176 -11.84 3.44 11.59
C SER A 176 -11.32 4.39 10.50
N ALA A 177 -12.01 4.44 9.34
CA ALA A 177 -11.64 5.37 8.28
C ALA A 177 -11.64 6.83 8.77
N GLN A 178 -12.58 7.22 9.64
CA GLN A 178 -12.66 8.57 10.20
C GLN A 178 -11.46 8.87 11.12
N GLU A 179 -11.13 7.96 12.03
CA GLU A 179 -9.97 8.11 12.93
C GLU A 179 -8.65 8.14 12.15
N ALA A 180 -8.51 7.32 11.09
CA ALA A 180 -7.34 7.33 10.21
C ALA A 180 -7.18 8.66 9.45
N MET A 181 -8.30 9.31 9.08
CA MET A 181 -8.28 10.64 8.49
C MET A 181 -7.85 11.70 9.52
N GLU A 182 -8.37 11.66 10.73
CA GLU A 182 -7.99 12.57 11.83
C GLU A 182 -6.53 12.36 12.27
N TYR A 183 -6.07 11.12 12.18
CA TYR A 183 -4.66 10.77 12.42
C TYR A 183 -3.73 11.32 11.32
N GLY A 184 -4.20 11.44 10.08
CA GLY A 184 -3.44 11.90 8.93
C GLY A 184 -2.89 10.77 8.04
N LEU A 185 -3.31 9.51 8.26
CA LEU A 185 -2.96 8.38 7.40
C LEU A 185 -3.63 8.47 6.03
N ILE A 186 -4.82 9.06 5.99
CA ILE A 186 -5.58 9.35 4.77
C ILE A 186 -6.05 10.82 4.77
N ASP A 187 -6.48 11.28 3.61
CA ASP A 187 -6.94 12.66 3.40
C ASP A 187 -8.46 12.77 3.35
N LYS A 188 -9.17 11.70 2.99
CA LYS A 188 -10.63 11.70 2.80
C LYS A 188 -11.25 10.34 3.10
N VAL A 189 -12.46 10.36 3.66
CA VAL A 189 -13.39 9.22 3.63
C VAL A 189 -14.38 9.46 2.48
N ILE A 190 -14.51 8.48 1.56
CA ILE A 190 -15.33 8.61 0.35
C ILE A 190 -16.51 7.64 0.39
N GLU A 191 -17.73 8.18 0.26
CA GLU A 191 -18.96 7.37 0.25
C GLU A 191 -19.38 6.97 -1.16
N LYS A 192 -19.07 7.80 -2.15
CA LYS A 192 -19.44 7.60 -3.56
C LYS A 192 -18.29 7.99 -4.48
N ARG A 193 -18.20 7.27 -5.59
CA ARG A 193 -17.24 7.52 -6.68
C ARG A 193 -17.66 8.71 -7.53
#